data_5a9c8ed4db7d39f9462e27b79fe76080
#
_entry.id   5a9c8ed4db7d39f9462e27b79fe76080
#
_cell.length_a   1.000
_cell.length_b   1.000
_cell.length_c   1.000
_cell.angle_alpha   90.00
_cell.angle_beta   90.00
_cell.angle_gamma   90.00
#
_symmetry.space_group_name_H-M   'P 1'
#
loop_
_entity.id
_entity.type
_entity.pdbx_description
1 polymer ?
#
loop_
_entity_poly.entity_id
_entity_poly.type
_entity_poly.pdbx_seq_one_letter_code
_entity_poly.pdbx_strand_id
1 'polypeptide(L)'
;MSVVDFKEEVMEWAKEVRVTPKEIHIRKMNRKWASCSKKGRLTFSLALLKEPKGVKARAIVHELLHMKYPNHGKMFNTLLNVHLRNKGIKVTGKKSE
;
A
#
# COMPACT_ATOMS: atom_id res chain seq x y z
N MET A 1 2.83 15.00 -5.66
CA MET A 1 2.36 13.89 -6.53
C MET A 1 0.89 14.06 -6.82
N SER A 2 0.49 13.88 -8.06
CA SER A 2 -0.91 14.03 -8.43
C SER A 2 -1.68 12.74 -8.13
N VAL A 3 -2.99 12.85 -8.10
CA VAL A 3 -3.85 11.68 -7.85
C VAL A 3 -3.64 10.65 -8.97
N VAL A 4 -3.52 11.11 -10.21
CA VAL A 4 -3.32 10.20 -11.33
C VAL A 4 -2.00 9.46 -11.20
N ASP A 5 -0.92 10.16 -10.85
CA ASP A 5 0.38 9.54 -10.68
C ASP A 5 0.35 8.52 -9.54
N PHE A 6 -0.35 8.85 -8.46
CA PHE A 6 -0.42 7.95 -7.33
C PHE A 6 -1.18 6.67 -7.69
N LYS A 7 -2.28 6.80 -8.44
CA LYS A 7 -3.05 5.63 -8.86
C LYS A 7 -2.23 4.74 -9.78
N GLU A 8 -1.40 5.34 -10.65
CA GLU A 8 -0.53 4.55 -11.50
C GLU A 8 0.49 3.79 -10.67
N GLU A 9 1.02 4.44 -9.63
CA GLU A 9 1.97 3.77 -8.75
C GLU A 9 1.31 2.61 -8.03
N VAL A 10 0.07 2.78 -7.59
CA VAL A 10 -0.66 1.70 -6.94
C VAL A 10 -0.83 0.51 -7.90
N MET A 11 -1.14 0.79 -9.17
CA MET A 11 -1.32 -0.28 -10.13
C MET A 11 -0.01 -1.01 -10.43
N GLU A 12 1.11 -0.30 -10.42
CA GLU A 12 2.40 -0.95 -10.62
C GLU A 12 2.73 -1.86 -9.44
N TRP A 13 2.46 -1.41 -8.22
CA TRP A 13 2.66 -2.26 -7.07
C TRP A 13 1.70 -3.45 -7.09
N ALA A 14 0.47 -3.25 -7.59
CA ALA A 14 -0.48 -4.34 -7.70
C ALA A 14 0.03 -5.45 -8.61
N LYS A 15 0.75 -5.09 -9.68
CA LYS A 15 1.34 -6.09 -10.55
C LYS A 15 2.44 -6.83 -9.82
N GLU A 16 3.23 -6.12 -9.04
CA GLU A 16 4.32 -6.76 -8.29
C GLU A 16 3.76 -7.74 -7.27
N VAL A 17 2.70 -7.35 -6.56
CA VAL A 17 2.08 -8.19 -5.53
C VAL A 17 1.16 -9.25 -6.15
N ARG A 18 0.79 -9.05 -7.42
CA ARG A 18 -0.08 -9.98 -8.15
C ARG A 18 -1.51 -9.97 -7.64
N VAL A 19 -2.05 -8.79 -7.47
CA VAL A 19 -3.46 -8.62 -7.12
C VAL A 19 -4.06 -7.60 -8.06
N THR A 20 -5.37 -7.60 -8.17
CA THR A 20 -6.08 -6.66 -9.04
C THR A 20 -7.14 -5.94 -8.23
N PRO A 21 -6.88 -4.72 -7.80
CA PRO A 21 -7.89 -3.97 -7.06
C PRO A 21 -9.07 -3.64 -7.98
N LYS A 22 -10.26 -3.68 -7.43
CA LYS A 22 -11.42 -3.33 -8.23
C LYS A 22 -11.58 -1.82 -8.32
N GLU A 23 -11.28 -1.10 -7.27
CA GLU A 23 -11.42 0.35 -7.24
C GLU A 23 -10.31 0.95 -6.41
N ILE A 24 -9.84 2.12 -6.80
CA ILE A 24 -8.85 2.85 -6.04
C ILE A 24 -9.41 4.25 -5.83
N HIS A 25 -9.58 4.64 -4.58
CA HIS A 25 -10.12 5.94 -4.22
C HIS A 25 -9.09 6.73 -3.42
N ILE A 26 -9.03 8.03 -3.64
CA ILE A 26 -8.16 8.91 -2.88
C ILE A 26 -9.08 9.94 -2.24
N ARG A 27 -9.09 10.02 -0.93
CA ARG A 27 -9.97 10.96 -0.25
C ARG A 27 -9.35 11.43 1.05
N LYS A 28 -9.96 12.44 1.65
CA LYS A 28 -9.45 12.96 2.88
C LYS A 28 -9.74 11.95 3.99
N MET A 29 -8.73 11.55 4.70
CA MET A 29 -8.87 10.63 5.82
C MET A 29 -8.08 11.18 6.99
N ASN A 30 -8.65 11.16 8.17
CA ASN A 30 -8.02 11.75 9.34
C ASN A 30 -7.29 10.80 10.26
N ARG A 31 -7.62 9.55 10.24
CA ARG A 31 -7.04 8.61 11.20
C ARG A 31 -6.14 7.56 10.64
N LYS A 32 -6.09 7.37 9.38
CA LYS A 32 -5.21 6.37 8.81
C LYS A 32 -4.79 6.77 7.42
N TRP A 33 -3.75 6.12 6.95
CA TRP A 33 -3.25 6.39 5.62
C TRP A 33 -4.04 5.69 4.53
N ALA A 34 -4.61 4.55 4.84
CA ALA A 34 -5.25 3.74 3.82
C ALA A 34 -6.18 2.70 4.42
N SER A 35 -7.03 2.13 3.59
CA SER A 35 -7.85 1.01 4.01
C SER A 35 -8.18 0.13 2.80
N CYS A 36 -8.58 -1.09 3.06
CA CYS A 36 -8.93 -2.04 2.01
C CYS A 36 -10.22 -2.75 2.40
N SER A 37 -11.19 -2.75 1.50
CA SER A 37 -12.43 -3.45 1.78
C SER A 37 -12.34 -4.89 1.29
N LYS A 38 -13.23 -5.73 1.77
CA LYS A 38 -13.24 -7.12 1.34
C LYS A 38 -13.57 -7.27 -0.12
N LYS A 39 -14.18 -6.26 -0.72
CA LYS A 39 -14.56 -6.33 -2.13
C LYS A 39 -13.47 -5.83 -3.06
N GLY A 40 -12.31 -5.51 -2.55
CA GLY A 40 -11.21 -5.07 -3.41
C GLY A 40 -11.15 -3.57 -3.65
N ARG A 41 -11.81 -2.78 -2.82
CA ARG A 41 -11.74 -1.33 -2.93
C ARG A 41 -10.64 -0.83 -2.02
N LEU A 42 -9.71 -0.11 -2.59
CA LEU A 42 -8.63 0.51 -1.82
C LEU A 42 -8.92 1.99 -1.68
N THR A 43 -8.71 2.53 -0.49
CA THR A 43 -8.89 3.95 -0.24
C THR A 43 -7.61 4.48 0.41
N PHE A 44 -7.08 5.58 -0.12
CA PHE A 44 -5.86 6.18 0.39
C PHE A 44 -6.12 7.63 0.78
N SER A 45 -5.39 8.09 1.78
CA SER A 45 -5.54 9.47 2.23
C SER A 45 -4.84 10.44 1.29
N LEU A 46 -5.48 11.58 1.04
CA LEU A 46 -4.84 12.63 0.25
C LEU A 46 -3.52 13.06 0.88
N ALA A 47 -3.42 13.04 2.20
CA ALA A 47 -2.20 13.43 2.87
C ALA A 47 -1.04 12.50 2.56
N LEU A 48 -1.33 11.26 2.20
CA LEU A 48 -0.30 10.30 1.87
C LEU A 48 0.48 10.71 0.62
N LEU A 49 -0.15 11.42 -0.29
CA LEU A 49 0.50 11.83 -1.52
C LEU A 49 1.67 12.78 -1.26
N LYS A 50 1.70 13.44 -0.11
CA LYS A 50 2.78 14.35 0.22
C LYS A 50 3.90 13.67 0.99
N GLU A 51 3.76 12.41 1.32
CA GLU A 51 4.75 11.72 2.12
C GLU A 51 5.90 11.19 1.27
N PRO A 52 7.04 10.89 1.89
CA PRO A 52 8.16 10.35 1.15
C PRO A 52 7.82 9.02 0.46
N LYS A 53 8.62 8.68 -0.53
CA LYS A 53 8.40 7.47 -1.32
C LYS A 53 8.26 6.22 -0.47
N GLY A 54 9.08 6.07 0.56
CA GLY A 54 9.02 4.88 1.41
C GLY A 54 7.72 4.75 2.16
N VAL A 55 7.18 5.88 2.66
CA VAL A 55 5.93 5.86 3.40
C VAL A 55 4.78 5.52 2.45
N LYS A 56 4.77 6.11 1.25
CA LYS A 56 3.73 5.81 0.28
C LYS A 56 3.78 4.36 -0.14
N ALA A 57 4.97 3.86 -0.46
CA ALA A 57 5.12 2.48 -0.91
C ALA A 57 4.66 1.50 0.16
N ARG A 58 5.04 1.75 1.41
CA ARG A 58 4.66 0.84 2.48
C ARG A 58 3.14 0.80 2.65
N ALA A 59 2.48 1.95 2.60
CA ALA A 59 1.04 2.00 2.75
C ALA A 59 0.35 1.28 1.59
N ILE A 60 0.84 1.47 0.37
CA ILE A 60 0.26 0.83 -0.80
C ILE A 60 0.40 -0.70 -0.70
N VAL A 61 1.61 -1.18 -0.46
CA VAL A 61 1.84 -2.63 -0.41
C VAL A 61 1.08 -3.27 0.74
N HIS A 62 1.01 -2.57 1.88
CA HIS A 62 0.28 -3.07 3.03
C HIS A 62 -1.18 -3.36 2.66
N GLU A 63 -1.83 -2.42 1.98
CA GLU A 63 -3.23 -2.61 1.63
C GLU A 63 -3.41 -3.63 0.50
N LEU A 64 -2.48 -3.68 -0.44
CA LEU A 64 -2.56 -4.67 -1.50
C LEU A 64 -2.42 -6.09 -0.94
N LEU A 65 -1.54 -6.26 0.04
CA LEU A 65 -1.39 -7.57 0.66
C LEU A 65 -2.64 -8.00 1.42
N HIS A 66 -3.40 -7.03 1.95
CA HIS A 66 -4.65 -7.36 2.62
C HIS A 66 -5.68 -7.98 1.66
N MET A 67 -5.51 -7.79 0.38
CA MET A 67 -6.41 -8.42 -0.58
C MET A 67 -6.18 -9.92 -0.63
N LYS A 68 -4.96 -10.38 -0.24
CA LYS A 68 -4.67 -11.79 -0.23
C LYS A 68 -4.59 -12.34 1.19
N TYR A 69 -4.14 -11.57 2.12
CA TYR A 69 -3.88 -12.04 3.49
C TYR A 69 -4.56 -11.11 4.47
N PRO A 70 -5.74 -11.44 4.93
CA PRO A 70 -6.48 -10.54 5.83
C PRO A 70 -5.80 -10.33 7.19
N ASN A 71 -4.99 -11.27 7.63
CA ASN A 71 -4.33 -11.14 8.93
C ASN A 71 -2.88 -10.73 8.80
N HIS A 72 -2.39 -9.97 9.76
CA HIS A 72 -1.00 -9.52 9.76
C HIS A 72 -0.11 -10.59 10.39
N GLY A 73 -0.05 -11.74 9.81
CA GLY A 73 0.80 -12.79 10.34
C GLY A 73 2.23 -12.63 9.90
N LYS A 74 3.06 -13.63 10.24
CA LYS A 74 4.45 -13.61 9.90
C LYS A 74 4.65 -13.52 8.38
N MET A 75 3.87 -14.25 7.62
CA MET A 75 4.01 -14.23 6.19
C MET A 75 3.67 -12.86 5.61
N PHE A 76 2.65 -12.19 6.14
CA PHE A 76 2.27 -10.87 5.68
C PHE A 76 3.46 -9.90 5.83
N ASN A 77 4.06 -9.88 7.01
CA ASN A 77 5.18 -8.96 7.26
C ASN A 77 6.40 -9.31 6.42
N THR A 78 6.67 -10.59 6.22
CA THR A 78 7.78 -11.01 5.40
C THR A 78 7.58 -10.57 3.94
N LEU A 79 6.39 -10.76 3.41
CA LEU A 79 6.10 -10.38 2.04
C LEU A 79 6.13 -8.87 1.85
N LEU A 80 5.64 -8.13 2.84
CA LEU A 80 5.69 -6.68 2.78
C LEU A 80 7.13 -6.22 2.62
N ASN A 81 8.02 -6.74 3.44
CA ASN A 81 9.42 -6.35 3.38
C ASN A 81 10.09 -6.79 2.08
N VAL A 82 9.77 -7.99 1.61
CA VAL A 82 10.35 -8.51 0.38
C VAL A 82 9.95 -7.64 -0.82
N HIS A 83 8.67 -7.30 -0.91
CA HIS A 83 8.21 -6.48 -2.03
C HIS A 83 8.84 -5.09 -2.01
N LEU A 84 8.96 -4.50 -0.83
CA LEU A 84 9.58 -3.19 -0.72
C LEU A 84 11.05 -3.24 -1.14
N ARG A 85 11.77 -4.26 -0.70
CA ARG A 85 13.18 -4.39 -1.06
C ARG A 85 13.36 -4.63 -2.56
N ASN A 86 12.47 -5.39 -3.16
CA ASN A 86 12.57 -5.68 -4.59
C ASN A 86 12.46 -4.43 -5.43
N LYS A 87 11.80 -3.40 -4.92
CA LYS A 87 11.68 -2.16 -5.64
C LYS A 87 12.63 -1.09 -5.12
N GLY A 88 13.59 -1.48 -4.31
CA GLY A 88 14.59 -0.54 -3.81
C GLY A 88 14.14 0.35 -2.67
N ILE A 89 13.04 0.03 -2.02
CA ILE A 89 12.56 0.80 -0.90
C ILE A 89 13.26 0.31 0.35
N LYS A 90 13.85 1.25 1.13
CA LYS A 90 14.54 0.87 2.32
C LYS A 90 13.56 0.43 3.40
N VAL A 91 13.82 -0.68 4.03
CA VAL A 91 12.98 -1.19 5.09
C VAL A 91 13.65 -0.88 6.41
N THR A 92 13.02 -0.09 7.25
CA THR A 92 13.63 0.32 8.51
C THR A 92 13.57 -0.79 9.55
N GLY A 93 12.64 -1.63 9.42
CA GLY A 93 12.62 -2.71 10.37
C GLY A 93 12.07 -2.44 11.72
N LYS A 94 11.83 -1.24 12.09
CA LYS A 94 11.44 -1.03 13.31
C LYS A 94 10.10 -0.79 13.35
N LYS A 95 9.32 -0.64 13.62
CA LYS A 95 8.14 -0.26 13.70
C LYS A 95 7.22 -0.62 12.85
N SER A 96 6.32 -1.01 13.06
CA SER A 96 5.49 -1.46 12.23
C SER A 96 4.38 -0.67 12.29
N GLU A 97 3.63 -0.46 11.94
CA GLU A 97 2.68 0.33 11.97
C GLU A 97 1.56 -0.14 12.49
#